data_e301bf3492374394a0e9e21bc80df116
#
_entry.id   e301bf3492374394a0e9e21bc80df116
#
_cell.length_a   1.000
_cell.length_b   1.000
_cell.length_c   1.000
_cell.angle_alpha   90.00
_cell.angle_beta   90.00
_cell.angle_gamma   90.00
#
_symmetry.space_group_name_H-M   'P 1'
#
loop_
_entity.id
_entity.type
_entity.pdbx_description
1 polymer ?
#
loop_
_entity_poly.entity_id
_entity_poly.type
_entity_poly.pdbx_seq_one_letter_code
_entity_poly.pdbx_strand_id
1 'polypeptide(L)'
;MPNTGVLYSNDKEFNIVASLDGKITNVKEDELLGNIIEIEHNNNVVTIYQSVKNVNVNIGDTVKQGDLIALSGPNKLENEKENCLHFEVYKEGNLINPEEFYNIDLSE
;
A
#
# COMPACT_ATOMS: atom_id res chain seq x y z
N MET A 1 -11.53 18.80 0.34
CA MET A 1 -10.63 17.90 -0.41
C MET A 1 -10.84 16.45 -0.01
N PRO A 2 -11.20 15.62 -0.94
CA PRO A 2 -11.38 14.22 -0.58
C PRO A 2 -10.08 13.62 -0.07
N ASN A 3 -10.23 12.74 0.87
CA ASN A 3 -9.10 12.02 1.43
C ASN A 3 -8.67 10.94 0.43
N THR A 4 -7.39 10.92 0.09
CA THR A 4 -6.86 9.97 -0.89
C THR A 4 -6.21 8.76 -0.23
N GLY A 5 -6.51 8.52 1.04
CA GLY A 5 -5.95 7.40 1.77
C GLY A 5 -5.48 7.82 3.14
N VAL A 6 -4.67 6.99 3.74
CA VAL A 6 -4.14 7.23 5.08
C VAL A 6 -2.62 7.24 5.04
N LEU A 7 -2.01 8.23 5.69
CA LEU A 7 -0.57 8.29 5.85
C LEU A 7 -0.21 7.78 7.24
N TYR A 8 0.61 6.73 7.27
CA TYR A 8 1.18 6.23 8.51
C TYR A 8 2.62 6.68 8.61
N SER A 9 3.05 7.10 9.78
CA SER A 9 4.45 7.48 9.99
C SER A 9 4.91 7.06 11.37
N ASN A 10 6.22 6.89 11.51
CA ASN A 10 6.82 6.49 12.77
C ASN A 10 8.22 7.07 12.83
N ASP A 11 8.77 7.18 14.04
CA ASP A 11 10.14 7.64 14.23
C ASP A 11 11.15 6.64 13.67
N LYS A 12 10.77 5.38 13.61
CA LYS A 12 11.66 4.32 13.14
C LYS A 12 11.08 3.67 11.90
N GLU A 13 11.98 3.12 11.09
CA GLU A 13 11.60 2.33 9.94
C GLU A 13 10.73 1.16 10.38
N PHE A 14 9.70 0.86 9.59
CA PHE A 14 8.82 -0.26 9.90
C PHE A 14 8.57 -1.10 8.65
N ASN A 15 8.21 -2.36 8.88
CA ASN A 15 7.93 -3.30 7.80
C ASN A 15 6.57 -3.01 7.18
N ILE A 16 6.51 -3.12 5.86
CA ILE A 16 5.26 -3.01 5.11
C ILE A 16 4.91 -4.43 4.66
N VAL A 17 3.73 -4.87 5.04
CA VAL A 17 3.27 -6.22 4.72
C VAL A 17 1.98 -6.15 3.90
N ALA A 18 1.72 -7.22 3.13
CA ALA A 18 0.50 -7.31 2.35
C ALA A 18 -0.70 -7.35 3.29
N SER A 19 -1.69 -6.52 3.03
CA SER A 19 -2.89 -6.43 3.86
C SER A 19 -3.78 -7.65 3.75
N LEU A 20 -3.76 -8.29 2.58
CA LEU A 20 -4.55 -9.48 2.28
C LEU A 20 -3.82 -10.28 1.21
N ASP A 21 -4.25 -11.52 1.02
CA ASP A 21 -3.77 -12.33 -0.10
C ASP A 21 -4.07 -11.64 -1.42
N GLY A 22 -3.14 -11.69 -2.34
CA GLY A 22 -3.36 -11.07 -3.64
C GLY A 22 -2.20 -11.28 -4.59
N LYS A 23 -2.24 -10.52 -5.68
CA LYS A 23 -1.23 -10.57 -6.73
C LYS A 23 -0.68 -9.17 -6.96
N ILE A 24 0.63 -9.08 -7.09
CA ILE A 24 1.30 -7.80 -7.37
C ILE A 24 1.02 -7.42 -8.81
N THR A 25 0.31 -6.32 -9.02
CA THR A 25 -0.07 -5.86 -10.35
C THR A 25 0.76 -4.68 -10.84
N ASN A 26 1.42 -3.98 -9.92
CA ASN A 26 2.28 -2.87 -10.32
C ASN A 26 3.35 -2.62 -9.26
N VAL A 27 4.53 -2.28 -9.72
CA VAL A 27 5.64 -1.81 -8.87
C VAL A 27 6.36 -0.73 -9.67
N LYS A 28 6.42 0.49 -9.14
CA LYS A 28 7.11 1.56 -9.84
C LYS A 28 7.75 2.53 -8.88
N GLU A 29 8.68 3.32 -9.39
CA GLU A 29 9.36 4.36 -8.65
C GLU A 29 8.79 5.72 -9.00
N ASP A 30 8.71 6.59 -8.00
CA ASP A 30 8.31 7.98 -8.20
C ASP A 30 9.25 8.81 -7.34
N GLU A 31 9.80 9.88 -7.91
CA GLU A 31 10.79 10.70 -7.19
C GLU A 31 10.22 11.38 -5.96
N LEU A 32 8.95 11.73 -5.98
CA LEU A 32 8.31 12.44 -4.88
C LEU A 32 7.58 11.50 -3.93
N LEU A 33 6.95 10.47 -4.48
CA LEU A 33 6.11 9.57 -3.69
C LEU A 33 6.86 8.36 -3.16
N GLY A 34 8.10 8.16 -3.60
CA GLY A 34 8.84 6.94 -3.28
C GLY A 34 8.38 5.81 -4.18
N ASN A 35 8.67 4.58 -3.81
CA ASN A 35 8.20 3.45 -4.59
C ASN A 35 6.72 3.20 -4.31
N ILE A 36 6.04 2.65 -5.30
CA ILE A 36 4.60 2.40 -5.23
C ILE A 36 4.37 0.94 -5.59
N ILE A 37 3.61 0.24 -4.74
CA ILE A 37 3.23 -1.15 -4.97
C ILE A 37 1.72 -1.23 -5.04
N GLU A 38 1.21 -1.96 -6.03
CA GLU A 38 -0.22 -2.19 -6.18
C GLU A 38 -0.49 -3.68 -6.09
N ILE A 39 -1.45 -4.07 -5.25
CA ILE A 39 -1.85 -5.46 -5.06
C ILE A 39 -3.34 -5.59 -5.37
N GLU A 40 -3.66 -6.55 -6.23
CA GLU A 40 -5.05 -6.87 -6.54
C GLU A 40 -5.50 -8.06 -5.69
N HIS A 41 -6.65 -7.90 -5.06
CA HIS A 41 -7.25 -8.91 -4.18
C HIS A 41 -8.57 -9.40 -4.77
N ASN A 42 -9.25 -10.30 -4.06
CA ASN A 42 -10.58 -10.77 -4.46
C ASN A 42 -11.61 -9.65 -4.35
N ASN A 43 -12.74 -9.84 -5.01
CA ASN A 43 -13.90 -8.93 -4.95
C ASN A 43 -13.59 -7.52 -5.47
N ASN A 44 -12.68 -7.44 -6.44
CA ASN A 44 -12.33 -6.17 -7.09
C ASN A 44 -11.76 -5.14 -6.11
N VAL A 45 -11.00 -5.61 -5.13
CA VAL A 45 -10.31 -4.76 -4.17
C VAL A 45 -8.86 -4.64 -4.58
N VAL A 46 -8.35 -3.42 -4.56
CA VAL A 46 -6.94 -3.12 -4.86
C VAL A 46 -6.38 -2.29 -3.71
N THR A 47 -5.20 -2.66 -3.21
CA THR A 47 -4.51 -1.85 -2.22
C THR A 47 -3.26 -1.26 -2.84
N ILE A 48 -2.96 -0.02 -2.48
CA ILE A 48 -1.81 0.71 -3.01
C ILE A 48 -0.97 1.19 -1.84
N TYR A 49 0.33 0.94 -1.94
CA TYR A 49 1.32 1.26 -0.90
C TYR A 49 2.33 2.21 -1.51
N GLN A 50 2.34 3.45 -1.04
CA GLN A 50 3.25 4.50 -1.53
C GLN A 50 4.25 4.89 -0.44
N SER A 51 5.35 5.48 -0.86
CA SER A 51 6.41 5.95 0.04
C SER A 51 7.21 4.81 0.64
N VAL A 52 7.27 3.68 -0.05
CA VAL A 52 8.00 2.51 0.44
C VAL A 52 9.38 2.44 -0.20
N LYS A 53 10.28 1.72 0.45
CA LYS A 53 11.61 1.47 -0.08
C LYS A 53 11.97 -0.01 0.09
N ASN A 54 13.08 -0.41 -0.50
CA ASN A 54 13.56 -1.80 -0.42
C ASN A 54 12.45 -2.79 -0.79
N VAL A 55 11.84 -2.54 -1.95
CA VAL A 55 10.76 -3.38 -2.44
C VAL A 55 11.25 -4.81 -2.63
N ASN A 56 10.51 -5.75 -2.08
CA ASN A 56 10.88 -7.15 -2.00
C ASN A 56 10.04 -8.04 -2.92
N VAL A 57 9.24 -7.44 -3.79
CA VAL A 57 8.32 -8.17 -4.66
C VAL A 57 8.42 -7.65 -6.09
N ASN A 58 7.93 -8.46 -7.03
CA ASN A 58 7.91 -8.12 -8.44
C ASN A 58 6.51 -8.26 -8.99
N ILE A 59 6.23 -7.55 -10.09
CA ILE A 59 4.95 -7.68 -10.78
C ILE A 59 4.75 -9.15 -11.16
N GLY A 60 3.57 -9.67 -10.84
CA GLY A 60 3.21 -11.04 -11.09
C GLY A 60 3.35 -11.96 -9.89
N ASP A 61 4.03 -11.51 -8.84
CA ASP A 61 4.18 -12.32 -7.62
C ASP A 61 2.83 -12.46 -6.92
N THR A 62 2.62 -13.62 -6.33
CA THR A 62 1.49 -13.87 -5.44
C THR A 62 1.96 -13.68 -4.02
N VAL A 63 1.18 -12.96 -3.23
CA VAL A 63 1.51 -12.72 -1.82
C VAL A 63 0.36 -13.15 -0.94
N LYS A 64 0.67 -13.43 0.32
CA LYS A 64 -0.32 -13.76 1.34
C LYS A 64 -0.35 -12.66 2.38
N GLN A 65 -1.47 -12.52 3.05
CA GLN A 65 -1.61 -11.57 4.14
C GLN A 65 -0.43 -11.72 5.11
N GLY A 66 0.21 -10.60 5.40
CA GLY A 66 1.34 -10.59 6.31
C GLY A 66 2.70 -10.78 5.66
N ASP A 67 2.76 -11.12 4.36
CA ASP A 67 4.05 -11.24 3.67
C ASP A 67 4.74 -9.88 3.59
N LEU A 68 6.03 -9.86 3.87
CA LEU A 68 6.83 -8.64 3.76
C LEU A 68 6.95 -8.23 2.31
N ILE A 69 6.56 -6.99 1.97
CA ILE A 69 6.64 -6.48 0.61
C ILE A 69 7.63 -5.33 0.46
N ALA A 70 7.87 -4.58 1.53
CA ALA A 70 8.78 -3.44 1.47
C ALA A 70 9.05 -2.92 2.88
N LEU A 71 9.78 -1.81 2.96
CA LEU A 71 9.99 -1.05 4.20
C LEU A 71 9.41 0.34 4.04
N SER A 72 9.05 0.97 5.15
CA SER A 72 8.61 2.36 5.13
C SER A 72 9.75 3.23 4.60
N GLY A 73 9.40 4.28 3.90
CA GLY A 73 10.39 5.16 3.29
C GLY A 73 10.01 6.62 3.39
N PRO A 74 10.81 7.48 2.78
CA PRO A 74 10.56 8.92 2.84
C PRO A 74 9.43 9.33 1.92
N ASN A 75 8.70 10.36 2.31
CA ASN A 75 7.69 10.98 1.46
C ASN A 75 7.96 12.49 1.43
N LYS A 76 8.50 12.96 0.34
CA LYS A 76 8.87 14.35 0.20
C LYS A 76 7.69 15.29 0.07
N LEU A 77 6.53 14.76 -0.28
CA LEU A 77 5.31 15.56 -0.36
C LEU A 77 4.67 15.79 1.00
N GLU A 78 5.01 14.97 1.99
CA GLU A 78 4.39 15.00 3.31
C GLU A 78 5.36 15.52 4.35
N ASN A 79 5.86 16.75 4.16
CA ASN A 79 6.78 17.40 5.08
C ASN A 79 8.08 16.62 5.26
N GLU A 80 8.49 15.93 4.22
CA GLU A 80 9.76 15.20 4.19
C GLU A 80 9.91 14.20 5.33
N LYS A 81 8.81 13.57 5.71
CA LYS A 81 8.86 12.50 6.70
C LYS A 81 9.68 11.34 6.16
N GLU A 82 10.46 10.72 7.03
CA GLU A 82 11.42 9.71 6.61
C GLU A 82 10.88 8.28 6.67
N ASN A 83 9.94 8.00 7.55
CA ASN A 83 9.41 6.64 7.73
C ASN A 83 7.90 6.67 7.55
N CYS A 84 7.46 6.53 6.32
CA CYS A 84 6.06 6.72 5.96
C CYS A 84 5.52 5.56 5.16
N LEU A 85 4.21 5.44 5.20
CA LEU A 85 3.43 4.60 4.30
C LEU A 85 2.16 5.37 3.98
N HIS A 86 1.94 5.64 2.71
CA HIS A 86 0.66 6.18 2.24
C HIS A 86 -0.14 5.02 1.68
N PHE A 87 -1.25 4.70 2.33
CA PHE A 87 -2.04 3.50 2.03
C PHE A 87 -3.38 3.91 1.44
N GLU A 88 -3.72 3.33 0.29
CA GLU A 88 -5.00 3.56 -0.37
C GLU A 88 -5.67 2.24 -0.65
N VAL A 89 -7.00 2.24 -0.62
CA VAL A 89 -7.81 1.07 -0.94
C VAL A 89 -8.84 1.48 -2.00
N TYR A 90 -8.90 0.70 -3.07
CA TYR A 90 -9.92 0.89 -4.10
C TYR A 90 -10.81 -0.35 -4.13
N LYS A 91 -12.12 -0.13 -4.21
CA LYS A 91 -13.07 -1.22 -4.40
C LYS A 91 -13.88 -0.90 -5.65
N GLU A 92 -13.86 -1.82 -6.62
CA GLU A 92 -14.55 -1.65 -7.89
C GLU A 92 -14.16 -0.33 -8.58
N GLY A 93 -12.88 0.04 -8.47
CA GLY A 93 -12.35 1.23 -9.10
C GLY A 93 -12.53 2.52 -8.31
N ASN A 94 -13.22 2.49 -7.17
CA ASN A 94 -13.48 3.67 -6.37
C ASN A 94 -12.63 3.68 -5.12
N LEU A 95 -12.02 4.82 -4.83
CA LEU A 95 -11.25 5.01 -3.60
C LEU A 95 -12.22 4.95 -2.42
N ILE A 96 -11.88 4.12 -1.42
CA ILE A 96 -12.71 4.01 -0.23
C ILE A 96 -11.88 4.35 1.01
N ASN A 97 -12.57 4.66 2.10
CA ASN A 97 -11.93 4.89 3.39
C ASN A 97 -11.30 3.57 3.87
N PRO A 98 -10.01 3.56 4.23
CA PRO A 98 -9.38 2.34 4.75
C PRO A 98 -10.10 1.71 5.93
N GLU A 99 -10.82 2.49 6.73
CA GLU A 99 -11.62 1.92 7.82
C GLU A 99 -12.74 1.04 7.28
N GLU A 100 -13.32 1.41 6.15
CA GLU A 100 -14.33 0.58 5.49
C GLU A 100 -13.72 -0.71 4.97
N PHE A 101 -12.46 -0.64 4.52
CA PHE A 101 -11.75 -1.80 4.04
C PHE A 101 -11.68 -2.91 5.09
N TYR A 102 -11.47 -2.55 6.35
CA TYR A 102 -11.37 -3.54 7.42
C TYR A 102 -12.70 -4.20 7.74
N ASN A 103 -13.79 -3.66 7.20
CA ASN A 103 -15.13 -4.22 7.38
C ASN A 103 -15.62 -4.99 6.16
N ILE A 104 -14.82 -5.05 5.10
CA ILE A 104 -15.18 -5.77 3.89
C ILE A 104 -15.02 -7.26 4.12
N ASP A 105 -16.06 -8.02 3.79
CA ASP A 105 -15.97 -9.47 3.84
C ASP A 105 -15.33 -9.96 2.54
N LEU A 106 -14.11 -10.43 2.64
CA LEU A 106 -13.36 -10.94 1.51
C LEU A 106 -13.31 -12.46 1.47
N SER A 107 -14.00 -13.11 2.38
CA SER A 107 -14.09 -14.57 2.35
C SER A 107 -15.05 -15.00 1.23
N GLU A 108 -14.68 -16.02 0.52
CA GLU A 108 -15.47 -16.54 -0.60
C GLU A 108 -16.00 -17.91 -0.32
#